data_d6530e944102da03780368978bbd42c5
#
_entry.id   d6530e944102da03780368978bbd42c5
#
_cell.length_a   1.000
_cell.length_b   1.000
_cell.length_c   1.000
_cell.angle_alpha   90.00
_cell.angle_beta   90.00
_cell.angle_gamma   90.00
#
_symmetry.space_group_name_H-M   'P 1'
#
loop_
_entity.id
_entity.type
_entity.pdbx_description
1 polymer ?
#
loop_
_entity_poly.entity_id
_entity_poly.type
_entity_poly.pdbx_seq_one_letter_code
_entity_poly.pdbx_strand_id
1 'polypeptide(L)'
;MPRKDLLDISSLSREEIDHLLDQSVPFKELFTRSVKKVPALKGKSVLMLFYEPSTRTHSSFEVAAKRLSADVTNFDVGHSSITKGESVRETVETLQAMRTDFIIVRHARSGLPGMIAKQTRASVINAGDGAHAHPTQALLDAFTIKEKFPDPVGKKVLIIGDILHSRVARSTSTILKKIGVDVAYLGPGSLVPQSGPENIRRFTNYQEAMAWSPDVVYLLRVQMERQEAQFFPSVREYHRLYGITDARLEEIRQRGLYLMHPGPVNRGVELCDAVMDYERSLINDQVENGIAVRMAVLYWLKPDAGSES
;
A
#
# COMPACT_ATOMS: atom_id res chain seq x y z
N MET A 1 0.20 -24.25 -7.14
CA MET A 1 -0.96 -24.36 -6.25
C MET A 1 -1.55 -22.97 -6.08
N PRO A 2 -2.87 -22.79 -6.01
CA PRO A 2 -3.47 -21.50 -5.74
C PRO A 2 -2.93 -20.98 -4.38
N ARG A 3 -2.58 -19.70 -4.34
CA ARG A 3 -2.08 -19.06 -3.12
C ARG A 3 -3.24 -18.81 -2.17
N LYS A 4 -3.06 -19.11 -0.89
CA LYS A 4 -4.09 -18.91 0.13
C LYS A 4 -4.11 -17.47 0.66
N ASP A 5 -2.93 -16.86 0.89
CA ASP A 5 -2.77 -15.63 1.63
C ASP A 5 -1.95 -14.58 0.85
N LEU A 6 -2.17 -13.29 1.13
CA LEU A 6 -1.31 -12.18 0.69
C LEU A 6 -0.74 -11.46 1.92
N LEU A 7 0.45 -11.85 2.36
CA LEU A 7 1.06 -11.32 3.58
C LEU A 7 2.12 -10.24 3.31
N ASP A 8 2.88 -10.39 2.24
CA ASP A 8 3.94 -9.48 1.80
C ASP A 8 4.16 -9.56 0.29
N ILE A 9 5.04 -8.69 -0.24
CA ILE A 9 5.43 -8.68 -1.66
C ILE A 9 6.64 -9.58 -1.94
N SER A 10 7.46 -9.84 -0.93
CA SER A 10 8.69 -10.61 -1.13
C SER A 10 8.41 -12.04 -1.55
N SER A 11 7.32 -12.62 -1.06
CA SER A 11 6.85 -13.97 -1.37
C SER A 11 6.19 -14.13 -2.73
N LEU A 12 5.78 -13.04 -3.41
CA LEU A 12 5.18 -13.09 -4.73
C LEU A 12 6.25 -13.30 -5.82
N SER A 13 5.98 -14.15 -6.80
CA SER A 13 6.77 -14.22 -8.02
C SER A 13 6.49 -13.02 -8.94
N ARG A 14 7.32 -12.83 -9.97
CA ARG A 14 7.10 -11.81 -10.99
C ARG A 14 5.80 -12.08 -11.75
N GLU A 15 5.55 -13.32 -12.11
CA GLU A 15 4.36 -13.78 -12.83
C GLU A 15 3.07 -13.55 -12.01
N GLU A 16 3.12 -13.80 -10.69
CA GLU A 16 1.99 -13.51 -9.79
C GLU A 16 1.70 -12.01 -9.71
N ILE A 17 2.75 -11.18 -9.68
CA ILE A 17 2.60 -9.72 -9.70
C ILE A 17 1.98 -9.27 -11.02
N ASP A 18 2.54 -9.69 -12.16
CA ASP A 18 2.03 -9.32 -13.48
C ASP A 18 0.57 -9.77 -13.65
N HIS A 19 0.22 -10.99 -13.22
CA HIS A 19 -1.15 -11.48 -13.22
C HIS A 19 -2.11 -10.60 -12.43
N LEU A 20 -1.72 -10.18 -11.20
CA LEU A 20 -2.54 -9.31 -10.36
C LEU A 20 -2.72 -7.91 -10.98
N LEU A 21 -1.65 -7.35 -11.57
CA LEU A 21 -1.72 -6.05 -12.24
C LEU A 21 -2.62 -6.13 -13.48
N ASP A 22 -2.51 -7.18 -14.30
CA ASP A 22 -3.34 -7.37 -15.48
C ASP A 22 -4.82 -7.64 -15.12
N GLN A 23 -5.08 -8.41 -14.06
CA GLN A 23 -6.44 -8.58 -13.53
C GLN A 23 -7.05 -7.29 -12.96
N SER A 24 -6.24 -6.32 -12.55
CA SER A 24 -6.74 -5.05 -12.04
C SER A 24 -7.37 -4.19 -13.14
N VAL A 25 -6.93 -4.34 -14.40
CA VAL A 25 -7.45 -3.57 -15.55
C VAL A 25 -8.96 -3.75 -15.74
N PRO A 26 -9.51 -4.96 -15.94
CA PRO A 26 -10.94 -5.14 -16.13
C PRO A 26 -11.76 -4.73 -14.89
N PHE A 27 -11.20 -4.83 -13.67
CA PHE A 27 -11.87 -4.33 -12.48
C PHE A 27 -11.92 -2.80 -12.43
N LYS A 28 -10.90 -2.11 -12.93
CA LYS A 28 -10.94 -0.64 -13.06
C LYS A 28 -11.96 -0.20 -14.10
N GLU A 29 -12.07 -0.90 -15.23
CA GLU A 29 -13.07 -0.61 -16.26
C GLU A 29 -14.52 -0.70 -15.74
N LEU A 30 -14.80 -1.51 -14.71
CA LEU A 30 -16.11 -1.54 -14.08
C LEU A 30 -16.55 -0.19 -13.50
N PHE A 31 -15.61 0.69 -13.18
CA PHE A 31 -15.93 2.00 -12.55
C PHE A 31 -16.65 2.95 -13.50
N THR A 32 -16.50 2.75 -14.81
CA THR A 32 -17.18 3.53 -15.85
C THR A 32 -18.56 2.99 -16.23
N ARG A 33 -18.91 1.77 -15.78
CA ARG A 33 -20.19 1.12 -16.11
C ARG A 33 -21.32 1.64 -15.23
N SER A 34 -22.56 1.56 -15.71
CA SER A 34 -23.76 1.87 -14.89
C SER A 34 -23.88 0.93 -13.69
N VAL A 35 -23.60 -0.38 -13.89
CA VAL A 35 -23.55 -1.39 -12.82
C VAL A 35 -22.09 -1.67 -12.47
N LYS A 36 -21.66 -1.18 -11.33
CA LYS A 36 -20.27 -1.29 -10.84
C LYS A 36 -20.08 -2.50 -9.90
N LYS A 37 -20.85 -3.57 -10.13
CA LYS A 37 -20.90 -4.76 -9.26
C LYS A 37 -20.89 -6.03 -10.12
N VAL A 38 -20.14 -7.04 -9.67
CA VAL A 38 -20.07 -8.37 -10.28
C VAL A 38 -20.24 -9.45 -9.24
N PRO A 39 -20.87 -10.62 -9.55
CA PRO A 39 -21.16 -11.66 -8.56
C PRO A 39 -19.99 -12.61 -8.31
N ALA A 40 -18.74 -12.13 -8.45
CA ALA A 40 -17.54 -12.97 -8.40
C ALA A 40 -17.27 -13.61 -7.02
N LEU A 41 -17.74 -12.96 -5.93
CA LEU A 41 -17.65 -13.47 -4.55
C LEU A 41 -19.04 -13.54 -3.87
N LYS A 42 -20.11 -13.77 -4.65
CA LYS A 42 -21.47 -13.94 -4.10
C LYS A 42 -21.50 -15.13 -3.13
N GLY A 43 -22.00 -14.91 -1.91
CA GLY A 43 -22.07 -15.91 -0.85
C GLY A 43 -20.75 -16.14 -0.10
N LYS A 44 -19.69 -15.35 -0.42
CA LYS A 44 -18.45 -15.34 0.35
C LYS A 44 -18.43 -14.23 1.39
N SER A 45 -17.85 -14.51 2.55
CA SER A 45 -17.77 -13.60 3.69
C SER A 45 -16.37 -12.99 3.82
N VAL A 46 -16.32 -11.68 4.00
CA VAL A 46 -15.10 -10.90 4.21
C VAL A 46 -15.15 -10.21 5.57
N LEU A 47 -14.20 -10.54 6.43
CA LEU A 47 -14.06 -9.92 7.73
C LEU A 47 -12.99 -8.82 7.69
N MET A 48 -13.33 -7.64 8.17
CA MET A 48 -12.43 -6.48 8.29
C MET A 48 -11.92 -6.36 9.73
N LEU A 49 -10.68 -6.76 9.98
CA LEU A 49 -10.05 -6.77 11.31
C LEU A 49 -8.99 -5.67 11.40
N PHE A 50 -9.42 -4.46 11.75
CA PHE A 50 -8.58 -3.28 11.79
C PHE A 50 -8.34 -2.82 13.23
N TYR A 51 -7.10 -3.00 13.71
CA TYR A 51 -6.64 -2.54 15.02
C TYR A 51 -6.03 -1.13 14.99
N GLU A 52 -5.72 -0.61 13.80
CA GLU A 52 -5.28 0.77 13.61
C GLU A 52 -6.29 1.54 12.75
N PRO A 53 -6.57 2.82 13.06
CA PRO A 53 -7.39 3.67 12.22
C PRO A 53 -6.84 3.75 10.78
N SER A 54 -7.71 3.56 9.80
CA SER A 54 -7.32 3.65 8.39
C SER A 54 -8.52 3.84 7.48
N THR A 55 -8.96 5.08 7.30
CA THR A 55 -10.13 5.38 6.46
C THR A 55 -9.94 4.89 5.03
N ARG A 56 -8.82 5.22 4.37
CA ARG A 56 -8.59 4.86 2.95
C ARG A 56 -8.53 3.35 2.74
N THR A 57 -7.67 2.65 3.49
CA THR A 57 -7.47 1.21 3.29
C THR A 57 -8.74 0.44 3.65
N HIS A 58 -9.38 0.78 4.77
CA HIS A 58 -10.63 0.16 5.20
C HIS A 58 -11.73 0.35 4.16
N SER A 59 -12.09 1.61 3.84
CA SER A 59 -13.16 1.90 2.87
C SER A 59 -12.88 1.31 1.49
N SER A 60 -11.62 1.31 1.04
CA SER A 60 -11.24 0.74 -0.25
C SER A 60 -11.44 -0.79 -0.30
N PHE A 61 -11.09 -1.53 0.76
CA PHE A 61 -11.38 -2.97 0.85
C PHE A 61 -12.88 -3.24 0.95
N GLU A 62 -13.59 -2.46 1.74
CA GLU A 62 -15.05 -2.59 1.87
C GLU A 62 -15.75 -2.38 0.53
N VAL A 63 -15.39 -1.33 -0.21
CA VAL A 63 -15.92 -1.07 -1.56
C VAL A 63 -15.54 -2.19 -2.52
N ALA A 64 -14.30 -2.66 -2.50
CA ALA A 64 -13.83 -3.74 -3.37
C ALA A 64 -14.62 -5.04 -3.13
N ALA A 65 -14.78 -5.46 -1.88
CA ALA A 65 -15.53 -6.66 -1.50
C ALA A 65 -17.01 -6.55 -1.90
N LYS A 66 -17.66 -5.41 -1.62
CA LYS A 66 -19.06 -5.15 -2.00
C LYS A 66 -19.25 -5.12 -3.52
N ARG A 67 -18.30 -4.61 -4.29
CA ARG A 67 -18.34 -4.66 -5.77
C ARG A 67 -18.22 -6.07 -6.32
N LEU A 68 -17.54 -6.96 -5.60
CA LEU A 68 -17.46 -8.39 -5.94
C LEU A 68 -18.67 -9.19 -5.41
N SER A 69 -19.65 -8.54 -4.78
CA SER A 69 -20.86 -9.15 -4.15
C SER A 69 -20.55 -10.03 -2.94
N ALA A 70 -19.46 -9.80 -2.23
CA ALA A 70 -19.20 -10.44 -0.95
C ALA A 70 -19.99 -9.80 0.19
N ASP A 71 -20.26 -10.58 1.23
CA ASP A 71 -20.81 -10.12 2.50
C ASP A 71 -19.68 -9.61 3.39
N VAL A 72 -19.75 -8.33 3.80
CA VAL A 72 -18.68 -7.68 4.56
C VAL A 72 -19.11 -7.48 6.00
N THR A 73 -18.29 -7.96 6.92
CA THR A 73 -18.44 -7.73 8.36
C THR A 73 -17.29 -6.89 8.87
N ASN A 74 -17.62 -5.75 9.48
CA ASN A 74 -16.63 -4.90 10.15
C ASN A 74 -16.53 -5.30 11.61
N PHE A 75 -15.35 -5.71 12.05
CA PHE A 75 -15.09 -6.04 13.45
C PHE A 75 -14.57 -4.79 14.17
N ASP A 76 -15.38 -4.25 15.04
CA ASP A 76 -15.01 -3.08 15.86
C ASP A 76 -14.14 -3.52 17.04
N VAL A 77 -12.84 -3.41 16.86
CA VAL A 77 -11.85 -3.76 17.89
C VAL A 77 -11.99 -2.88 19.13
N GLY A 78 -12.38 -1.61 18.96
CA GLY A 78 -12.52 -0.65 20.06
C GLY A 78 -13.62 -0.99 21.06
N HIS A 79 -14.67 -1.70 20.62
CA HIS A 79 -15.82 -2.11 21.43
C HIS A 79 -15.89 -3.64 21.62
N SER A 80 -14.86 -4.38 21.23
CA SER A 80 -14.85 -5.84 21.31
C SER A 80 -14.28 -6.37 22.64
N SER A 81 -14.42 -7.67 22.87
CA SER A 81 -13.85 -8.39 24.02
C SER A 81 -12.31 -8.29 24.09
N ILE A 82 -11.65 -7.90 22.99
CA ILE A 82 -10.19 -7.64 22.93
C ILE A 82 -9.79 -6.56 23.94
N THR A 83 -10.60 -5.52 24.14
CA THR A 83 -10.37 -4.49 25.16
C THR A 83 -10.47 -5.03 26.58
N LYS A 84 -11.05 -6.23 26.76
CA LYS A 84 -11.18 -6.94 28.04
C LYS A 84 -10.05 -7.95 28.28
N GLY A 85 -9.00 -7.97 27.43
CA GLY A 85 -7.85 -8.85 27.58
C GLY A 85 -7.91 -10.15 26.77
N GLU A 86 -8.87 -10.29 25.84
CA GLU A 86 -8.93 -11.44 24.93
C GLU A 86 -7.66 -11.51 24.05
N SER A 87 -7.06 -12.68 23.96
CA SER A 87 -5.85 -12.89 23.14
C SER A 87 -6.21 -12.90 21.65
N VAL A 88 -5.25 -12.56 20.79
CA VAL A 88 -5.40 -12.66 19.31
C VAL A 88 -5.84 -14.08 18.91
N ARG A 89 -5.36 -15.11 19.64
CA ARG A 89 -5.71 -16.51 19.37
C ARG A 89 -7.20 -16.76 19.60
N GLU A 90 -7.74 -16.35 20.74
CA GLU A 90 -9.17 -16.49 21.05
C GLU A 90 -10.05 -15.76 20.03
N THR A 91 -9.64 -14.55 19.63
CA THR A 91 -10.31 -13.82 18.55
C THR A 91 -10.31 -14.64 17.26
N VAL A 92 -9.18 -15.23 16.84
CA VAL A 92 -9.10 -16.03 15.61
C VAL A 92 -9.95 -17.30 15.70
N GLU A 93 -9.97 -17.98 16.85
CA GLU A 93 -10.80 -19.16 17.10
C GLU A 93 -12.30 -18.82 16.96
N THR A 94 -12.72 -17.69 17.53
CA THR A 94 -14.09 -17.15 17.37
C THR A 94 -14.44 -16.87 15.91
N LEU A 95 -13.52 -16.21 15.17
CA LEU A 95 -13.70 -15.89 13.77
C LEU A 95 -13.75 -17.12 12.86
N GLN A 96 -13.00 -18.18 13.19
CA GLN A 96 -13.09 -19.47 12.49
C GLN A 96 -14.46 -20.12 12.67
N ALA A 97 -15.04 -20.05 13.88
CA ALA A 97 -16.37 -20.58 14.15
C ALA A 97 -17.45 -19.88 13.29
N MET A 98 -17.21 -18.64 12.87
CA MET A 98 -18.09 -17.90 11.95
C MET A 98 -17.92 -18.31 10.48
N ARG A 99 -17.05 -19.25 10.14
CA ARG A 99 -16.78 -19.75 8.78
C ARG A 99 -16.49 -18.63 7.78
N THR A 100 -15.66 -17.65 8.17
CA THR A 100 -15.27 -16.54 7.31
C THR A 100 -14.35 -17.04 6.18
N ASP A 101 -14.57 -16.58 4.93
CA ASP A 101 -13.74 -16.93 3.78
C ASP A 101 -12.46 -16.07 3.69
N PHE A 102 -12.56 -14.78 4.03
CA PHE A 102 -11.45 -13.83 3.98
C PHE A 102 -11.32 -13.04 5.28
N ILE A 103 -10.09 -12.83 5.72
CA ILE A 103 -9.76 -11.95 6.85
C ILE A 103 -8.79 -10.87 6.37
N ILE A 104 -9.21 -9.61 6.40
CA ILE A 104 -8.38 -8.46 6.06
C ILE A 104 -7.87 -7.85 7.35
N VAL A 105 -6.56 -7.94 7.58
CA VAL A 105 -5.93 -7.58 8.86
C VAL A 105 -5.06 -6.35 8.73
N ARG A 106 -5.28 -5.36 9.61
CA ARG A 106 -4.37 -4.23 9.83
C ARG A 106 -4.02 -4.10 11.30
N HIS A 107 -2.71 -4.05 11.62
CA HIS A 107 -2.24 -4.02 13.01
C HIS A 107 -0.93 -3.24 13.16
N ALA A 108 -0.69 -2.65 14.36
CA ALA A 108 0.56 -1.97 14.68
C ALA A 108 1.75 -2.93 14.85
N ARG A 109 1.48 -4.18 15.21
CA ARG A 109 2.52 -5.21 15.42
C ARG A 109 2.85 -5.91 14.11
N SER A 110 4.14 -5.88 13.73
CA SER A 110 4.68 -6.60 12.58
C SER A 110 4.53 -8.12 12.74
N GLY A 111 4.16 -8.81 11.65
CA GLY A 111 4.04 -10.27 11.60
C GLY A 111 2.70 -10.84 12.09
N LEU A 112 1.81 -10.02 12.66
CA LEU A 112 0.51 -10.50 13.15
C LEU A 112 -0.35 -11.14 12.05
N PRO A 113 -0.48 -10.59 10.84
CA PRO A 113 -1.23 -11.25 9.77
C PRO A 113 -0.72 -12.66 9.46
N GLY A 114 0.61 -12.86 9.49
CA GLY A 114 1.22 -14.17 9.30
C GLY A 114 0.93 -15.16 10.45
N MET A 115 0.79 -14.67 11.68
CA MET A 115 0.38 -15.52 12.82
C MET A 115 -1.08 -15.96 12.66
N ILE A 116 -1.97 -15.05 12.26
CA ILE A 116 -3.38 -15.35 11.99
C ILE A 116 -3.51 -16.35 10.83
N ALA A 117 -2.77 -16.16 9.75
CA ALA A 117 -2.80 -17.03 8.58
C ALA A 117 -2.46 -18.51 8.89
N LYS A 118 -1.61 -18.74 9.89
CA LYS A 118 -1.26 -20.10 10.36
C LYS A 118 -2.36 -20.76 11.20
N GLN A 119 -3.30 -19.97 11.72
CA GLN A 119 -4.31 -20.44 12.66
C GLN A 119 -5.71 -20.49 12.02
N THR A 120 -5.89 -20.07 10.76
CA THR A 120 -7.18 -20.05 10.07
C THR A 120 -7.13 -20.72 8.71
N ARG A 121 -8.29 -21.26 8.28
CA ARG A 121 -8.51 -21.71 6.90
C ARG A 121 -8.85 -20.56 5.96
N ALA A 122 -9.36 -19.45 6.48
CA ALA A 122 -9.68 -18.26 5.69
C ALA A 122 -8.44 -17.71 4.99
N SER A 123 -8.62 -17.11 3.83
CA SER A 123 -7.56 -16.35 3.15
C SER A 123 -7.25 -15.06 3.90
N VAL A 124 -6.00 -14.87 4.32
CA VAL A 124 -5.57 -13.69 5.08
C VAL A 124 -4.88 -12.68 4.16
N ILE A 125 -5.36 -11.43 4.23
CA ILE A 125 -4.81 -10.30 3.47
C ILE A 125 -4.25 -9.28 4.45
N ASN A 126 -2.94 -9.00 4.34
CA ASN A 126 -2.27 -7.98 5.12
C ASN A 126 -2.63 -6.57 4.58
N ALA A 127 -3.41 -5.81 5.35
CA ALA A 127 -3.77 -4.42 5.06
C ALA A 127 -2.81 -3.40 5.69
N GLY A 128 -1.65 -3.87 6.13
CA GLY A 128 -0.56 -3.09 6.74
C GLY A 128 -0.26 -3.50 8.17
N ASP A 129 0.96 -3.96 8.44
CA ASP A 129 1.42 -4.39 9.77
C ASP A 129 2.73 -3.70 10.19
N GLY A 130 2.67 -2.96 11.28
CA GLY A 130 3.82 -2.26 11.87
C GLY A 130 4.66 -1.48 10.85
N ALA A 131 5.97 -1.71 10.87
CA ALA A 131 6.93 -1.23 9.86
C ALA A 131 7.27 -2.32 8.81
N HIS A 132 6.57 -3.47 8.80
CA HIS A 132 6.92 -4.65 8.02
C HIS A 132 6.41 -4.57 6.57
N ALA A 133 5.09 -4.66 6.32
CA ALA A 133 4.57 -4.76 4.98
C ALA A 133 3.20 -4.09 4.77
N HIS A 134 2.93 -3.69 3.53
CA HIS A 134 1.63 -3.26 3.03
C HIS A 134 1.47 -3.70 1.58
N PRO A 135 1.24 -5.00 1.31
CA PRO A 135 1.30 -5.56 -0.04
C PRO A 135 0.33 -4.92 -1.01
N THR A 136 -0.92 -4.64 -0.60
CA THR A 136 -1.90 -4.04 -1.50
C THR A 136 -1.63 -2.57 -1.81
N GLN A 137 -0.86 -1.86 -0.97
CA GLN A 137 -0.36 -0.53 -1.32
C GLN A 137 0.71 -0.63 -2.40
N ALA A 138 1.66 -1.54 -2.24
CA ALA A 138 2.71 -1.75 -3.23
C ALA A 138 2.14 -2.16 -4.60
N LEU A 139 1.14 -3.04 -4.61
CA LEU A 139 0.46 -3.47 -5.84
C LEU A 139 -0.25 -2.30 -6.53
N LEU A 140 -0.99 -1.45 -5.79
CA LEU A 140 -1.66 -0.29 -6.40
C LEU A 140 -0.66 0.75 -6.91
N ASP A 141 0.48 0.93 -6.22
CA ASP A 141 1.55 1.82 -6.66
C ASP A 141 2.16 1.33 -7.98
N ALA A 142 2.47 0.02 -8.05
CA ALA A 142 2.98 -0.60 -9.27
C ALA A 142 1.96 -0.54 -10.42
N PHE A 143 0.68 -0.75 -10.15
CA PHE A 143 -0.40 -0.61 -11.12
C PHE A 143 -0.51 0.82 -11.64
N THR A 144 -0.46 1.82 -10.76
CA THR A 144 -0.48 3.24 -11.12
C THR A 144 0.70 3.63 -12.00
N ILE A 145 1.90 3.11 -11.71
CA ILE A 145 3.09 3.32 -12.54
C ILE A 145 2.93 2.63 -13.90
N LYS A 146 2.42 1.38 -13.94
CA LYS A 146 2.21 0.63 -15.20
C LYS A 146 1.19 1.32 -16.12
N GLU A 147 0.20 2.02 -15.60
CA GLU A 147 -0.73 2.82 -16.39
C GLU A 147 -0.06 4.00 -17.12
N LYS A 148 0.97 4.59 -16.52
CA LYS A 148 1.72 5.69 -17.14
C LYS A 148 2.91 5.19 -17.99
N PHE A 149 3.45 4.05 -17.62
CA PHE A 149 4.56 3.38 -18.29
C PHE A 149 4.18 1.90 -18.51
N PRO A 150 3.57 1.54 -19.66
CA PRO A 150 3.16 0.15 -19.94
C PRO A 150 4.32 -0.84 -19.83
N ASP A 151 5.52 -0.45 -20.24
CA ASP A 151 6.79 -1.12 -19.91
C ASP A 151 7.56 -0.26 -18.88
N PRO A 152 7.54 -0.65 -17.59
CA PRO A 152 8.19 0.11 -16.54
C PRO A 152 9.67 -0.22 -16.37
N VAL A 153 10.23 -1.16 -17.15
CA VAL A 153 11.63 -1.57 -17.02
C VAL A 153 12.56 -0.39 -17.29
N GLY A 154 13.52 -0.16 -16.39
CA GLY A 154 14.48 0.95 -16.46
C GLY A 154 13.90 2.32 -16.09
N LYS A 155 12.60 2.42 -15.78
CA LYS A 155 12.03 3.65 -15.21
C LYS A 155 12.57 3.89 -13.81
N LYS A 156 12.67 5.16 -13.41
CA LYS A 156 13.32 5.60 -12.18
C LYS A 156 12.33 6.20 -11.21
N VAL A 157 12.24 5.64 -10.02
CA VAL A 157 11.36 6.13 -8.95
C VAL A 157 12.20 6.61 -7.78
N LEU A 158 12.11 7.90 -7.46
CA LEU A 158 12.74 8.51 -6.29
C LEU A 158 11.74 8.53 -5.12
N ILE A 159 12.01 7.73 -4.09
CA ILE A 159 11.20 7.69 -2.86
C ILE A 159 11.79 8.66 -1.84
N ILE A 160 10.99 9.63 -1.38
CA ILE A 160 11.44 10.70 -0.48
C ILE A 160 10.74 10.56 0.88
N GLY A 161 11.50 10.58 1.96
CA GLY A 161 10.97 10.69 3.32
C GLY A 161 11.59 9.76 4.35
N ASP A 162 10.76 9.29 5.28
CA ASP A 162 11.15 8.29 6.27
C ASP A 162 11.11 6.89 5.66
N ILE A 163 12.21 6.48 5.07
CA ILE A 163 12.33 5.18 4.42
C ILE A 163 12.45 4.05 5.47
N LEU A 164 13.20 4.31 6.53
CA LEU A 164 13.60 3.30 7.52
C LEU A 164 12.39 2.70 8.26
N HIS A 165 11.44 3.54 8.63
CA HIS A 165 10.27 3.13 9.41
C HIS A 165 9.00 2.91 8.56
N SER A 166 9.11 3.09 7.24
CA SER A 166 7.96 3.00 6.33
C SER A 166 7.74 1.59 5.77
N ARG A 167 6.67 0.93 6.20
CA ARG A 167 6.18 -0.30 5.56
C ARG A 167 5.83 -0.10 4.08
N VAL A 168 5.41 1.11 3.71
CA VAL A 168 5.10 1.46 2.32
C VAL A 168 6.38 1.50 1.50
N ALA A 169 7.41 2.25 1.93
CA ALA A 169 8.70 2.30 1.23
C ALA A 169 9.26 0.89 1.00
N ARG A 170 9.23 0.04 2.03
CA ARG A 170 9.71 -1.34 1.97
C ARG A 170 8.97 -2.17 0.92
N SER A 171 7.64 -2.18 0.98
CA SER A 171 6.83 -3.00 0.08
C SER A 171 6.86 -2.47 -1.36
N THR A 172 6.77 -1.13 -1.55
CA THR A 172 6.80 -0.49 -2.86
C THR A 172 8.17 -0.65 -3.51
N SER A 173 9.28 -0.47 -2.79
CA SER A 173 10.61 -0.73 -3.35
C SER A 173 10.79 -2.19 -3.78
N THR A 174 10.26 -3.13 -3.00
CA THR A 174 10.34 -4.55 -3.33
C THR A 174 9.60 -4.87 -4.63
N ILE A 175 8.37 -4.41 -4.80
CA ILE A 175 7.60 -4.69 -6.03
C ILE A 175 8.20 -3.97 -7.24
N LEU A 176 8.60 -2.70 -7.09
CA LEU A 176 9.20 -1.93 -8.18
C LEU A 176 10.45 -2.59 -8.72
N LYS A 177 11.33 -3.07 -7.85
CA LYS A 177 12.51 -3.84 -8.27
C LYS A 177 12.14 -5.13 -9.00
N LYS A 178 11.12 -5.87 -8.52
CA LYS A 178 10.64 -7.10 -9.16
C LYS A 178 10.09 -6.85 -10.57
N ILE A 179 9.51 -5.67 -10.83
CA ILE A 179 9.02 -5.30 -12.17
C ILE A 179 10.05 -4.55 -13.02
N GLY A 180 11.31 -4.46 -12.57
CA GLY A 180 12.42 -3.89 -13.33
C GLY A 180 12.57 -2.38 -13.25
N VAL A 181 11.92 -1.73 -12.27
CA VAL A 181 12.02 -0.29 -12.00
C VAL A 181 13.24 -0.02 -11.13
N ASP A 182 14.03 1.00 -11.49
CA ASP A 182 15.12 1.50 -10.69
C ASP A 182 14.58 2.37 -9.54
N VAL A 183 15.03 2.08 -8.31
CA VAL A 183 14.60 2.80 -7.11
C VAL A 183 15.77 3.53 -6.48
N ALA A 184 15.53 4.76 -6.06
CA ALA A 184 16.45 5.53 -5.23
C ALA A 184 15.71 6.13 -4.03
N TYR A 185 16.45 6.41 -2.96
CA TYR A 185 15.93 7.01 -1.73
C TYR A 185 16.52 8.40 -1.51
N LEU A 186 15.70 9.31 -1.01
CA LEU A 186 16.10 10.64 -0.53
C LEU A 186 15.48 10.90 0.84
N GLY A 187 16.28 11.33 1.80
CA GLY A 187 15.81 11.73 3.13
C GLY A 187 16.94 12.08 4.07
N PRO A 188 16.61 12.50 5.31
CA PRO A 188 17.61 12.65 6.35
C PRO A 188 18.44 11.39 6.54
N GLY A 189 19.73 11.51 6.78
CA GLY A 189 20.62 10.35 6.94
C GLY A 189 20.19 9.40 8.06
N SER A 190 19.47 9.91 9.08
CA SER A 190 18.86 9.13 10.17
C SER A 190 17.62 8.33 9.75
N LEU A 191 16.99 8.68 8.63
CA LEU A 191 15.74 8.08 8.13
C LEU A 191 15.94 7.26 6.84
N VAL A 192 17.15 7.23 6.30
CA VAL A 192 17.52 6.41 5.14
C VAL A 192 18.35 5.22 5.61
N PRO A 193 17.98 3.97 5.28
CA PRO A 193 18.73 2.79 5.72
C PRO A 193 20.18 2.85 5.24
N GLN A 194 21.13 2.66 6.14
CA GLN A 194 22.56 2.63 5.81
C GLN A 194 22.95 1.32 5.10
N SER A 195 22.27 0.23 5.42
CA SER A 195 22.35 -1.09 4.77
C SER A 195 20.98 -1.47 4.19
N GLY A 196 20.95 -2.34 3.22
CA GLY A 196 19.70 -2.77 2.58
C GLY A 196 19.96 -3.41 1.22
N PRO A 197 18.92 -3.67 0.43
CA PRO A 197 19.10 -4.34 -0.86
C PRO A 197 20.19 -3.67 -1.67
N GLU A 198 21.14 -4.48 -2.16
CA GLU A 198 22.16 -4.02 -3.07
C GLU A 198 21.50 -3.32 -4.28
N ASN A 199 22.12 -2.25 -4.75
CA ASN A 199 21.69 -1.45 -5.90
C ASN A 199 20.54 -0.43 -5.67
N ILE A 200 20.16 -0.08 -4.44
CA ILE A 200 19.33 1.11 -4.21
C ILE A 200 20.23 2.30 -3.90
N ARG A 201 20.21 3.33 -4.76
CA ARG A 201 20.93 4.59 -4.52
C ARG A 201 20.32 5.35 -3.36
N ARG A 202 21.15 6.03 -2.58
CA ARG A 202 20.75 6.80 -1.40
C ARG A 202 21.28 8.21 -1.51
N PHE A 203 20.39 9.17 -1.33
CA PHE A 203 20.70 10.59 -1.38
C PHE A 203 20.27 11.26 -0.07
N THR A 204 21.05 12.21 0.38
CA THR A 204 20.69 13.13 1.47
C THR A 204 20.53 14.56 0.97
N ASN A 205 20.89 14.81 -0.29
CA ASN A 205 20.77 16.10 -0.97
C ASN A 205 19.75 16.01 -2.12
N TYR A 206 18.82 16.95 -2.16
CA TYR A 206 17.75 17.00 -3.16
C TYR A 206 18.29 17.18 -4.59
N GLN A 207 19.27 18.07 -4.79
CA GLN A 207 19.81 18.36 -6.13
C GLN A 207 20.54 17.15 -6.72
N GLU A 208 21.30 16.42 -5.89
CA GLU A 208 21.94 15.18 -6.30
C GLU A 208 20.92 14.10 -6.68
N ALA A 209 19.84 13.99 -5.89
CA ALA A 209 18.76 13.06 -6.18
C ALA A 209 18.05 13.41 -7.50
N MET A 210 17.81 14.69 -7.76
CA MET A 210 17.21 15.14 -9.02
C MET A 210 18.15 15.01 -10.22
N ALA A 211 19.47 15.11 -10.02
CA ALA A 211 20.46 14.84 -11.06
C ALA A 211 20.47 13.37 -11.52
N TRP A 212 19.96 12.43 -10.71
CA TRP A 212 19.74 11.05 -11.11
C TRP A 212 18.62 10.90 -12.16
N SER A 213 17.87 11.99 -12.44
CA SER A 213 16.80 12.06 -13.44
C SER A 213 15.69 11.02 -13.22
N PRO A 214 14.94 11.11 -12.09
CA PRO A 214 13.79 10.24 -11.88
C PRO A 214 12.67 10.50 -12.91
N ASP A 215 11.84 9.49 -13.19
CA ASP A 215 10.56 9.62 -13.93
C ASP A 215 9.40 9.92 -12.98
N VAL A 216 9.50 9.39 -11.75
CA VAL A 216 8.47 9.53 -10.71
C VAL A 216 9.10 9.94 -9.39
N VAL A 217 8.50 10.93 -8.73
CA VAL A 217 8.80 11.31 -7.34
C VAL A 217 7.69 10.75 -6.44
N TYR A 218 8.06 9.84 -5.55
CA TYR A 218 7.16 9.19 -4.61
C TYR A 218 7.42 9.71 -3.20
N LEU A 219 6.48 10.49 -2.66
CA LEU A 219 6.60 11.06 -1.33
C LEU A 219 6.03 10.11 -0.28
N LEU A 220 6.72 9.98 0.84
CA LEU A 220 6.21 9.25 2.00
C LEU A 220 5.59 10.21 3.00
N ARG A 221 4.54 9.76 3.67
CA ARG A 221 3.99 10.48 4.81
C ARG A 221 4.99 10.48 5.96
N VAL A 222 5.31 11.64 6.51
CA VAL A 222 6.04 11.78 7.78
C VAL A 222 5.08 11.47 8.92
N GLN A 223 5.32 10.35 9.63
CA GLN A 223 4.45 9.90 10.73
C GLN A 223 4.85 10.59 12.03
N MET A 224 4.42 11.86 12.20
CA MET A 224 4.73 12.69 13.37
C MET A 224 4.32 12.02 14.67
N GLU A 225 3.19 11.31 14.66
CA GLU A 225 2.62 10.60 15.80
C GLU A 225 3.44 9.38 16.30
N ARG A 226 4.40 8.92 15.50
CA ARG A 226 5.29 7.79 15.85
C ARG A 226 6.70 8.23 16.19
N GLN A 227 6.98 9.53 16.12
CA GLN A 227 8.31 10.08 16.39
C GLN A 227 8.43 10.55 17.84
N GLU A 228 8.55 9.64 18.78
CA GLU A 228 8.97 9.96 20.16
C GLU A 228 10.41 10.48 20.21
N ALA A 229 11.26 10.08 19.25
CA ALA A 229 12.60 10.60 19.05
C ALA A 229 12.60 11.61 17.89
N GLN A 230 13.21 12.78 18.11
CA GLN A 230 13.37 13.82 17.08
C GLN A 230 14.39 13.37 16.03
N PHE A 231 13.95 12.70 14.97
CA PHE A 231 14.82 12.25 13.87
C PHE A 231 15.25 13.39 12.93
N PHE A 232 14.61 14.56 13.02
CA PHE A 232 14.97 15.78 12.31
C PHE A 232 14.65 17.00 13.19
N PRO A 233 15.39 18.11 13.04
CA PRO A 233 15.32 19.25 13.97
C PRO A 233 13.97 19.95 14.02
N SER A 234 13.26 20.05 12.89
CA SER A 234 11.91 20.62 12.82
C SER A 234 11.17 20.26 11.54
N VAL A 235 9.83 20.29 11.58
CA VAL A 235 8.95 20.13 10.42
C VAL A 235 9.29 21.14 9.30
N ARG A 236 9.58 22.40 9.68
CA ARG A 236 9.95 23.46 8.73
C ARG A 236 11.27 23.14 8.02
N GLU A 237 12.24 22.61 8.75
CA GLU A 237 13.53 22.22 8.16
C GLU A 237 13.37 20.99 7.25
N TYR A 238 12.58 19.99 7.69
CA TYR A 238 12.24 18.84 6.84
C TYR A 238 11.60 19.30 5.53
N HIS A 239 10.57 20.17 5.57
CA HIS A 239 9.92 20.71 4.38
C HIS A 239 10.91 21.43 3.46
N ARG A 240 11.78 22.27 4.04
CA ARG A 240 12.80 23.00 3.28
C ARG A 240 13.80 22.08 2.59
N LEU A 241 14.23 20.99 3.24
CA LEU A 241 15.28 20.11 2.74
C LEU A 241 14.75 18.99 1.84
N TYR A 242 13.58 18.43 2.15
CA TYR A 242 13.05 17.22 1.52
C TYR A 242 11.62 17.36 0.97
N GLY A 243 10.83 18.32 1.44
CA GLY A 243 9.45 18.55 0.96
C GLY A 243 9.41 19.13 -0.46
N ILE A 244 8.29 18.94 -1.14
CA ILE A 244 8.02 19.59 -2.42
C ILE A 244 7.45 20.98 -2.14
N THR A 245 8.31 21.99 -2.21
CA THR A 245 7.97 23.42 -2.17
C THR A 245 7.43 23.86 -3.52
N ASP A 246 6.84 25.07 -3.61
CA ASP A 246 6.37 25.62 -4.89
C ASP A 246 7.48 25.70 -5.94
N ALA A 247 8.69 26.10 -5.55
CA ALA A 247 9.84 26.14 -6.45
C ALA A 247 10.25 24.74 -6.98
N ARG A 248 10.19 23.71 -6.12
CA ARG A 248 10.47 22.32 -6.53
C ARG A 248 9.34 21.74 -7.37
N LEU A 249 8.10 22.12 -7.11
CA LEU A 249 6.97 21.73 -7.95
C LEU A 249 7.13 22.29 -9.36
N GLU A 250 7.60 23.54 -9.49
CA GLU A 250 7.88 24.13 -10.79
C GLU A 250 9.02 23.40 -11.52
N GLU A 251 10.10 23.00 -10.83
CA GLU A 251 11.15 22.15 -11.40
C GLU A 251 10.58 20.80 -11.87
N ILE A 252 9.75 20.16 -11.06
CA ILE A 252 9.08 18.88 -11.36
C ILE A 252 8.19 19.02 -12.61
N ARG A 253 7.44 20.15 -12.72
CA ARG A 253 6.59 20.47 -13.87
C ARG A 253 7.40 20.64 -15.14
N GLN A 254 8.48 21.41 -15.09
CA GLN A 254 9.36 21.63 -16.24
C GLN A 254 10.01 20.35 -16.75
N ARG A 255 10.32 19.42 -15.85
CA ARG A 255 10.85 18.09 -16.18
C ARG A 255 9.78 17.07 -16.57
N GLY A 256 8.49 17.39 -16.41
CA GLY A 256 7.37 16.52 -16.71
C GLY A 256 7.31 15.24 -15.85
N LEU A 257 7.74 15.32 -14.57
CA LEU A 257 7.77 14.16 -13.67
C LEU A 257 6.39 13.86 -13.10
N TYR A 258 6.11 12.61 -12.79
CA TYR A 258 4.92 12.23 -12.04
C TYR A 258 5.16 12.34 -10.54
N LEU A 259 4.11 12.71 -9.78
CA LEU A 259 4.10 12.74 -8.32
C LEU A 259 3.16 11.68 -7.76
N MET A 260 3.62 10.95 -6.75
CA MET A 260 2.85 9.94 -6.01
C MET A 260 2.95 10.17 -4.51
N HIS A 261 1.89 9.75 -3.77
CA HIS A 261 1.87 9.77 -2.31
C HIS A 261 0.82 8.77 -1.77
N PRO A 262 1.14 7.89 -0.79
CA PRO A 262 0.22 6.85 -0.32
C PRO A 262 -0.94 7.39 0.53
N GLY A 263 -0.89 8.66 0.91
CA GLY A 263 -1.86 9.33 1.79
C GLY A 263 -1.89 8.79 3.24
N PRO A 264 -2.47 9.55 4.17
CA PRO A 264 -2.89 10.95 4.01
C PRO A 264 -1.69 11.90 3.83
N VAL A 265 -1.93 13.00 3.16
CA VAL A 265 -0.93 14.04 2.93
C VAL A 265 -0.85 14.99 4.12
N ASN A 266 0.34 15.33 4.61
CA ASN A 266 0.56 16.45 5.52
C ASN A 266 1.03 17.67 4.72
N ARG A 267 0.09 18.58 4.41
CA ARG A 267 0.38 19.81 3.67
C ARG A 267 1.35 20.70 4.45
N GLY A 268 2.30 21.29 3.75
CA GLY A 268 3.37 22.08 4.36
C GLY A 268 4.45 21.24 5.07
N VAL A 269 4.38 19.90 4.97
CA VAL A 269 5.41 18.96 5.45
C VAL A 269 6.07 18.25 4.27
N GLU A 270 5.37 17.29 3.66
CA GLU A 270 5.89 16.55 2.51
C GLU A 270 5.74 17.32 1.20
N LEU A 271 4.67 18.12 1.09
CA LEU A 271 4.34 18.84 -0.14
C LEU A 271 3.56 20.13 0.13
N CYS A 272 3.65 21.08 -0.83
CA CYS A 272 2.82 22.29 -0.89
C CYS A 272 1.41 21.97 -1.43
N ASP A 273 0.46 22.88 -1.21
CA ASP A 273 -0.94 22.69 -1.62
C ASP A 273 -1.10 22.52 -3.14
N ALA A 274 -0.30 23.23 -3.92
CA ALA A 274 -0.35 23.23 -5.37
C ALA A 274 -0.07 21.85 -6.02
N VAL A 275 0.53 20.90 -5.26
CA VAL A 275 0.73 19.51 -5.75
C VAL A 275 -0.59 18.80 -6.01
N MET A 276 -1.66 19.15 -5.30
CA MET A 276 -2.97 18.51 -5.47
C MET A 276 -3.62 18.86 -6.81
N ASP A 277 -3.27 20.02 -7.38
CA ASP A 277 -3.77 20.54 -8.65
C ASP A 277 -2.77 20.32 -9.81
N TYR A 278 -1.66 19.65 -9.53
CA TYR A 278 -0.67 19.33 -10.55
C TYR A 278 -1.17 18.23 -11.48
N GLU A 279 -1.15 18.46 -12.79
CA GLU A 279 -1.73 17.58 -13.82
C GLU A 279 -1.11 16.17 -13.89
N ARG A 280 0.12 16.03 -13.38
CA ARG A 280 0.80 14.72 -13.26
C ARG A 280 0.90 14.22 -11.82
N SER A 281 0.04 14.74 -10.94
CA SER A 281 -0.15 14.18 -9.60
C SER A 281 -1.03 12.93 -9.71
N LEU A 282 -0.50 11.77 -9.32
CA LEU A 282 -1.17 10.48 -9.38
C LEU A 282 -1.83 10.09 -8.05
N ILE A 283 -1.94 11.02 -7.11
CA ILE A 283 -2.45 10.75 -5.75
C ILE A 283 -3.90 10.23 -5.80
N ASN A 284 -4.74 10.83 -6.64
CA ASN A 284 -6.13 10.39 -6.82
C ASN A 284 -6.22 9.10 -7.65
N ASP A 285 -5.36 8.93 -8.66
CA ASP A 285 -5.24 7.66 -9.41
C ASP A 285 -4.91 6.50 -8.47
N GLN A 286 -3.97 6.69 -7.50
CA GLN A 286 -3.65 5.67 -6.51
C GLN A 286 -4.88 5.27 -5.66
N VAL A 287 -5.76 6.20 -5.32
CA VAL A 287 -6.98 5.91 -4.55
C VAL A 287 -7.93 5.05 -5.37
N GLU A 288 -8.18 5.41 -6.63
CA GLU A 288 -9.04 4.65 -7.53
C GLU A 288 -8.46 3.27 -7.83
N ASN A 289 -7.18 3.22 -8.20
CA ASN A 289 -6.45 1.99 -8.47
C ASN A 289 -6.42 1.05 -7.27
N GLY A 290 -6.42 1.62 -6.07
CA GLY A 290 -6.50 0.86 -4.84
C GLY A 290 -7.76 -0.02 -4.74
N ILE A 291 -8.89 0.43 -5.27
CA ILE A 291 -10.11 -0.38 -5.29
C ILE A 291 -9.98 -1.52 -6.30
N ALA A 292 -9.53 -1.23 -7.53
CA ALA A 292 -9.37 -2.23 -8.59
C ALA A 292 -8.39 -3.35 -8.19
N VAL A 293 -7.23 -2.97 -7.66
CA VAL A 293 -6.21 -3.92 -7.18
C VAL A 293 -6.73 -4.78 -6.04
N ARG A 294 -7.48 -4.22 -5.09
CA ARG A 294 -8.07 -5.00 -3.99
C ARG A 294 -9.16 -5.95 -4.48
N MET A 295 -9.92 -5.57 -5.51
CA MET A 295 -10.84 -6.50 -6.20
C MET A 295 -10.06 -7.66 -6.85
N ALA A 296 -8.96 -7.37 -7.56
CA ALA A 296 -8.11 -8.39 -8.16
C ALA A 296 -7.52 -9.35 -7.11
N VAL A 297 -7.01 -8.82 -5.99
CA VAL A 297 -6.47 -9.62 -4.88
C VAL A 297 -7.54 -10.54 -4.27
N LEU A 298 -8.71 -10.01 -3.96
CA LEU A 298 -9.82 -10.80 -3.40
C LEU A 298 -10.27 -11.89 -4.39
N TYR A 299 -10.35 -11.57 -5.67
CA TYR A 299 -10.71 -12.53 -6.72
C TYR A 299 -9.66 -13.63 -6.89
N TRP A 300 -8.39 -13.27 -6.85
CA TRP A 300 -7.26 -14.20 -6.99
C TRP A 300 -7.13 -15.18 -5.83
N LEU A 301 -7.41 -14.72 -4.60
CA LEU A 301 -7.34 -15.53 -3.37
C LEU A 301 -8.64 -16.27 -3.06
N LYS A 302 -9.66 -16.19 -3.94
CA LYS A 302 -10.94 -16.85 -3.65
C LYS A 302 -10.74 -18.35 -3.43
N PRO A 303 -11.31 -18.92 -2.37
CA PRO A 303 -11.29 -20.37 -2.18
C PRO A 303 -11.96 -21.09 -3.35
N ASP A 304 -11.34 -22.14 -3.84
CA ASP A 304 -11.94 -22.98 -4.87
C ASP A 304 -13.25 -23.59 -4.39
N ALA A 305 -14.25 -23.66 -5.27
CA ALA A 305 -15.58 -24.22 -4.96
C ALA A 305 -15.57 -25.71 -4.58
N GLY A 306 -14.38 -26.38 -4.60
CA GLY A 306 -14.18 -27.77 -4.29
C GLY A 306 -13.46 -28.07 -2.97
N SER A 307 -13.13 -27.07 -2.16
CA SER A 307 -12.43 -27.29 -0.88
C SER A 307 -13.36 -27.45 0.34
N GLU A 308 -14.65 -27.65 0.11
CA GLU A 308 -15.62 -28.00 1.15
C GLU A 308 -15.65 -29.52 1.34
N SER A 309 -14.60 -30.08 1.96
CA SER A 309 -14.63 -31.45 2.49
C SER A 309 -13.99 -31.51 3.87
#